data_bde67f6f0116baeab6d9b3d66926f423
#
_entry.id   bde67f6f0116baeab6d9b3d66926f423
#
_cell.length_a   1.000
_cell.length_b   1.000
_cell.length_c   1.000
_cell.angle_alpha   90.00
_cell.angle_beta   90.00
_cell.angle_gamma   90.00
#
_symmetry.space_group_name_H-M   'P 1'
#
loop_
_entity.id
_entity.type
_entity.pdbx_description
1 polymer ?
#
loop_
_entity_poly.entity_id
_entity_poly.type
_entity_poly.pdbx_seq_one_letter_code
_entity_poly.pdbx_strand_id
1 'polypeptide(L)'
;MTEAQKERILGHLKSDTELFTPVGISAVDRTAGYYLPNGYWNGNVWLSHQWFVWKTMLDLGETDFAYKIAETALNAWKREVEYSYYTFEMFSIETGRGGWFHNFGGLSAPINLWSAAYFTPGTYQSGFDTFCESAAFNDTYTAFCGRFTNAGAYDGALLVVMAENGSYSVTLNGASAVFTARFDGMLEITLPKGCKNAEIRIQLV
;
A
#
# COMPACT_ATOMS: atom_id res chain seq x y z
N MET A 1 7.14 -19.00 -2.16
CA MET A 1 6.90 -18.63 -3.58
C MET A 1 8.25 -18.51 -4.28
N THR A 2 8.41 -19.06 -5.50
CA THR A 2 9.62 -18.88 -6.33
C THR A 2 9.59 -17.57 -7.08
N GLU A 3 10.75 -17.08 -7.60
CA GLU A 3 10.79 -15.85 -8.41
C GLU A 3 9.87 -15.96 -9.65
N ALA A 4 9.88 -17.10 -10.36
CA ALA A 4 9.00 -17.30 -11.51
C ALA A 4 7.50 -17.26 -11.15
N GLN A 5 7.12 -17.71 -9.95
CA GLN A 5 5.75 -17.57 -9.46
C GLN A 5 5.42 -16.12 -9.11
N LYS A 6 6.37 -15.40 -8.48
CA LYS A 6 6.25 -13.97 -8.18
C LYS A 6 6.02 -13.16 -9.47
N GLU A 7 6.90 -13.32 -10.45
CA GLU A 7 6.80 -12.63 -11.74
C GLU A 7 5.46 -12.88 -12.43
N ARG A 8 5.01 -14.15 -12.44
CA ARG A 8 3.73 -14.52 -13.05
C ARG A 8 2.54 -13.86 -12.35
N ILE A 9 2.52 -13.88 -11.01
CA ILE A 9 1.44 -13.23 -10.22
C ILE A 9 1.44 -11.73 -10.47
N LEU A 10 2.61 -11.09 -10.44
CA LEU A 10 2.75 -9.66 -10.73
C LEU A 10 2.31 -9.32 -12.16
N GLY A 11 2.61 -10.18 -13.14
CA GLY A 11 2.14 -10.03 -14.51
C GLY A 11 0.61 -9.96 -14.59
N HIS A 12 -0.10 -10.90 -13.96
CA HIS A 12 -1.57 -10.88 -13.91
C HIS A 12 -2.12 -9.68 -13.13
N LEU A 13 -1.54 -9.37 -11.96
CA LEU A 13 -2.01 -8.25 -11.13
C LEU A 13 -1.83 -6.89 -11.81
N LYS A 14 -0.75 -6.70 -12.58
CA LYS A 14 -0.43 -5.44 -13.30
C LYS A 14 -1.10 -5.34 -14.67
N SER A 15 -1.68 -6.44 -15.17
CA SER A 15 -2.32 -6.50 -16.49
C SER A 15 -3.62 -5.69 -16.52
N ASP A 16 -3.68 -4.73 -17.44
CA ASP A 16 -4.85 -3.89 -17.68
C ASP A 16 -5.98 -4.60 -18.43
N THR A 17 -5.71 -5.78 -18.99
CA THR A 17 -6.71 -6.65 -19.62
C THR A 17 -7.26 -7.69 -18.66
N GLU A 18 -6.53 -8.05 -17.61
CA GLU A 18 -6.91 -9.11 -16.66
C GLU A 18 -7.44 -8.51 -15.34
N LEU A 19 -6.56 -8.04 -14.47
CA LEU A 19 -6.94 -7.66 -13.11
C LEU A 19 -6.93 -6.16 -12.84
N PHE A 20 -5.90 -5.43 -13.31
CA PHE A 20 -5.81 -4.01 -12.99
C PHE A 20 -6.74 -3.16 -13.87
N THR A 21 -7.52 -2.26 -13.25
CA THR A 21 -8.46 -1.39 -13.94
C THR A 21 -8.24 0.07 -13.54
N PRO A 22 -8.81 1.05 -14.25
CA PRO A 22 -8.76 2.45 -13.83
C PRO A 22 -9.40 2.74 -12.47
N VAL A 23 -10.09 1.76 -11.88
CA VAL A 23 -10.79 1.88 -10.58
C VAL A 23 -10.04 1.10 -9.48
N GLY A 24 -9.21 0.15 -9.86
CA GLY A 24 -8.45 -0.74 -8.97
C GLY A 24 -8.40 -2.17 -9.50
N ILE A 25 -7.95 -3.09 -8.65
CA ILE A 25 -7.86 -4.51 -8.99
C ILE A 25 -9.27 -5.13 -8.94
N SER A 26 -9.71 -5.74 -10.03
CA SER A 26 -10.95 -6.51 -10.11
C SER A 26 -10.95 -7.67 -9.11
N ALA A 27 -12.11 -8.03 -8.57
CA ALA A 27 -12.25 -9.16 -7.66
C ALA A 27 -11.84 -10.49 -8.30
N VAL A 28 -11.94 -10.61 -9.62
CA VAL A 28 -11.50 -11.77 -10.42
C VAL A 28 -10.90 -11.30 -11.74
N ASP A 29 -10.15 -12.18 -12.39
CA ASP A 29 -9.63 -11.94 -13.73
C ASP A 29 -10.80 -11.73 -14.71
N ARG A 30 -10.77 -10.60 -15.44
CA ARG A 30 -11.81 -10.20 -16.38
C ARG A 30 -11.88 -11.07 -17.63
N THR A 31 -10.87 -11.90 -17.88
CA THR A 31 -10.86 -12.91 -18.96
C THR A 31 -11.47 -14.23 -18.52
N ALA A 32 -11.74 -14.42 -17.24
CA ALA A 32 -12.35 -15.63 -16.72
C ALA A 32 -13.82 -15.79 -17.18
N GLY A 33 -14.22 -16.99 -17.55
CA GLY A 33 -15.57 -17.24 -18.05
C GLY A 33 -16.71 -16.99 -17.05
N TYR A 34 -16.40 -16.80 -15.78
CA TYR A 34 -17.34 -16.45 -14.71
C TYR A 34 -17.30 -14.97 -14.30
N TYR A 35 -16.49 -14.14 -14.98
CA TYR A 35 -16.48 -12.71 -14.76
C TYR A 35 -17.82 -12.09 -15.16
N LEU A 36 -18.37 -11.26 -14.30
CA LEU A 36 -19.56 -10.46 -14.54
C LEU A 36 -19.27 -8.99 -14.23
N PRO A 37 -19.41 -8.04 -15.18
CA PRO A 37 -19.06 -6.63 -14.96
C PRO A 37 -19.68 -5.99 -13.72
N ASN A 38 -20.89 -6.39 -13.35
CA ASN A 38 -21.59 -5.92 -12.15
C ASN A 38 -21.74 -7.02 -11.09
N GLY A 39 -20.94 -8.07 -11.19
CA GLY A 39 -20.96 -9.18 -10.24
C GLY A 39 -20.42 -8.79 -8.88
N TYR A 40 -21.08 -9.28 -7.83
CA TYR A 40 -20.76 -8.91 -6.45
C TYR A 40 -19.31 -9.31 -6.07
N TRP A 41 -19.00 -10.61 -6.12
CA TRP A 41 -17.66 -11.13 -5.84
C TRP A 41 -16.87 -11.57 -7.08
N ASN A 42 -17.43 -11.41 -8.26
CA ASN A 42 -16.83 -11.83 -9.52
C ASN A 42 -16.80 -10.73 -10.59
N GLY A 43 -16.72 -9.48 -10.15
CA GLY A 43 -16.63 -8.31 -11.02
C GLY A 43 -15.95 -7.14 -10.33
N ASN A 44 -16.68 -6.37 -9.61
CA ASN A 44 -16.33 -5.07 -9.05
C ASN A 44 -15.05 -5.00 -8.22
N VAL A 45 -14.63 -3.77 -7.88
CA VAL A 45 -13.45 -3.47 -7.06
C VAL A 45 -13.85 -3.31 -5.60
N TRP A 46 -13.15 -4.03 -4.72
CA TRP A 46 -13.35 -4.00 -3.26
C TRP A 46 -12.10 -3.40 -2.60
N LEU A 47 -12.26 -2.35 -1.81
CA LEU A 47 -11.12 -1.69 -1.16
C LEU A 47 -10.41 -2.62 -0.18
N SER A 48 -11.12 -3.53 0.46
CA SER A 48 -10.51 -4.56 1.32
C SER A 48 -9.55 -5.48 0.54
N HIS A 49 -9.92 -5.92 -0.67
CA HIS A 49 -9.03 -6.72 -1.52
C HIS A 49 -7.81 -5.93 -1.97
N GLN A 50 -7.99 -4.65 -2.32
CA GLN A 50 -6.89 -3.75 -2.65
C GLN A 50 -5.88 -3.67 -1.49
N TRP A 51 -6.37 -3.61 -0.25
CA TRP A 51 -5.52 -3.53 0.93
C TRP A 51 -4.67 -4.79 1.11
N PHE A 52 -5.24 -5.99 0.95
CA PHE A 52 -4.47 -7.23 1.03
C PHE A 52 -3.37 -7.29 -0.03
N VAL A 53 -3.70 -6.94 -1.28
CA VAL A 53 -2.71 -6.91 -2.36
C VAL A 53 -1.65 -5.85 -2.10
N TRP A 54 -2.03 -4.65 -1.66
CA TRP A 54 -1.12 -3.57 -1.30
C TRP A 54 -0.11 -4.00 -0.23
N LYS A 55 -0.56 -4.65 0.85
CA LYS A 55 0.31 -5.20 1.90
C LYS A 55 1.29 -6.23 1.34
N THR A 56 0.78 -7.11 0.47
CA THR A 56 1.63 -8.11 -0.21
C THR A 56 2.67 -7.45 -1.10
N MET A 57 2.34 -6.36 -1.79
CA MET A 57 3.33 -5.62 -2.59
C MET A 57 4.46 -5.05 -1.73
N LEU A 58 4.16 -4.60 -0.50
CA LEU A 58 5.19 -4.18 0.45
C LEU A 58 6.09 -5.34 0.89
N ASP A 59 5.54 -6.54 1.09
CA ASP A 59 6.34 -7.75 1.39
C ASP A 59 7.26 -8.14 0.24
N LEU A 60 6.86 -7.87 -0.99
CA LEU A 60 7.62 -8.17 -2.21
C LEU A 60 8.58 -7.05 -2.64
N GLY A 61 8.60 -5.92 -1.93
CA GLY A 61 9.39 -4.73 -2.30
C GLY A 61 8.88 -4.00 -3.56
N GLU A 62 7.65 -4.28 -3.99
CA GLU A 62 7.01 -3.70 -5.19
C GLU A 62 6.33 -2.34 -4.87
N THR A 63 7.11 -1.38 -4.37
CA THR A 63 6.59 -0.11 -3.81
C THR A 63 5.87 0.75 -4.85
N ASP A 64 6.32 0.75 -6.11
CA ASP A 64 5.64 1.49 -7.18
C ASP A 64 4.24 0.96 -7.45
N PHE A 65 4.09 -0.36 -7.46
CA PHE A 65 2.78 -0.96 -7.68
C PHE A 65 1.90 -0.85 -6.42
N ALA A 66 2.48 -0.94 -5.24
CA ALA A 66 1.79 -0.66 -3.99
C ALA A 66 1.20 0.77 -3.99
N TYR A 67 2.01 1.78 -4.34
CA TYR A 67 1.52 3.14 -4.47
C TYR A 67 0.42 3.27 -5.52
N LYS A 68 0.60 2.64 -6.68
CA LYS A 68 -0.41 2.65 -7.77
C LYS A 68 -1.77 2.11 -7.31
N ILE A 69 -1.79 1.05 -6.50
CA ILE A 69 -3.00 0.49 -5.91
C ILE A 69 -3.66 1.53 -4.98
N ALA A 70 -2.88 2.08 -4.05
CA ALA A 70 -3.37 3.07 -3.08
C ALA A 70 -3.90 4.34 -3.76
N GLU A 71 -3.14 4.91 -4.70
CA GLU A 71 -3.51 6.10 -5.47
C GLU A 71 -4.83 5.89 -6.24
N THR A 72 -4.95 4.73 -6.92
CA THR A 72 -6.16 4.41 -7.69
C THR A 72 -7.38 4.30 -6.78
N ALA A 73 -7.23 3.63 -5.64
CA ALA A 73 -8.30 3.47 -4.65
C ALA A 73 -8.70 4.82 -4.00
N LEU A 74 -7.70 5.64 -3.60
CA LEU A 74 -7.93 6.97 -3.05
C LEU A 74 -8.67 7.88 -4.05
N ASN A 75 -8.28 7.85 -5.32
CA ASN A 75 -8.91 8.63 -6.37
C ASN A 75 -10.35 8.16 -6.67
N ALA A 76 -10.60 6.86 -6.69
CA ALA A 76 -11.94 6.31 -6.87
C ALA A 76 -12.87 6.72 -5.72
N TRP A 77 -12.40 6.56 -4.48
CA TRP A 77 -13.13 6.94 -3.27
C TRP A 77 -13.39 8.45 -3.21
N LYS A 78 -12.36 9.28 -3.48
CA LYS A 78 -12.48 10.74 -3.48
C LYS A 78 -13.57 11.21 -4.45
N ARG A 79 -13.53 10.74 -5.70
CA ARG A 79 -14.54 11.10 -6.72
C ARG A 79 -15.96 10.75 -6.29
N GLU A 80 -16.14 9.62 -5.64
CA GLU A 80 -17.44 9.18 -5.16
C GLU A 80 -17.94 10.03 -4.01
N VAL A 81 -17.09 10.29 -3.00
CA VAL A 81 -17.46 11.09 -1.83
C VAL A 81 -17.74 12.56 -2.22
N GLU A 82 -16.97 13.14 -3.14
CA GLU A 82 -17.21 14.50 -3.66
C GLU A 82 -18.54 14.61 -4.40
N TYR A 83 -19.02 13.53 -5.00
CA TYR A 83 -20.28 13.53 -5.75
C TYR A 83 -21.47 13.18 -4.87
N SER A 84 -21.41 12.08 -4.11
CA SER A 84 -22.55 11.50 -3.39
C SER A 84 -22.56 11.79 -1.89
N TYR A 85 -21.42 12.20 -1.33
CA TYR A 85 -21.17 12.34 0.12
C TYR A 85 -21.22 11.01 0.89
N TYR A 86 -21.16 9.87 0.18
CA TYR A 86 -21.21 8.55 0.77
C TYR A 86 -19.95 7.73 0.50
N THR A 87 -19.65 6.82 1.41
CA THR A 87 -18.73 5.69 1.19
C THR A 87 -19.55 4.47 0.75
N PHE A 88 -18.94 3.59 -0.04
CA PHE A 88 -19.63 2.43 -0.59
C PHE A 88 -18.90 1.13 -0.29
N GLU A 89 -19.64 0.03 -0.39
CA GLU A 89 -19.13 -1.33 -0.20
C GLU A 89 -18.10 -1.71 -1.28
N MET A 90 -18.33 -1.31 -2.51
CA MET A 90 -17.49 -1.59 -3.67
C MET A 90 -17.58 -0.51 -4.72
N PHE A 91 -16.78 -0.61 -5.78
CA PHE A 91 -16.79 0.29 -6.93
C PHE A 91 -16.96 -0.48 -8.23
N SER A 92 -17.85 0.02 -9.08
CA SER A 92 -18.08 -0.53 -10.42
C SER A 92 -16.92 -0.21 -11.35
N ILE A 93 -16.37 -1.22 -12.02
CA ILE A 93 -15.31 -1.05 -13.01
C ILE A 93 -15.81 -0.25 -14.22
N GLU A 94 -17.08 -0.43 -14.62
CA GLU A 94 -17.65 0.21 -15.81
C GLU A 94 -17.91 1.70 -15.60
N THR A 95 -18.40 2.07 -14.43
CA THR A 95 -18.85 3.46 -14.16
C THR A 95 -17.86 4.23 -13.27
N GLY A 96 -17.00 3.55 -12.56
CA GLY A 96 -16.13 4.13 -11.51
C GLY A 96 -16.91 4.62 -10.29
N ARG A 97 -18.21 4.27 -10.19
CA ARG A 97 -19.11 4.72 -9.11
C ARG A 97 -19.18 3.69 -7.99
N GLY A 98 -19.44 4.18 -6.79
CA GLY A 98 -19.77 3.33 -5.67
C GLY A 98 -21.06 2.55 -5.91
N GLY A 99 -21.14 1.32 -5.41
CA GLY A 99 -22.26 0.44 -5.60
C GLY A 99 -22.65 -0.33 -4.35
N TRP A 100 -23.83 -0.92 -4.39
CA TRP A 100 -24.47 -1.70 -3.34
C TRP A 100 -24.79 -0.85 -2.11
N PHE A 101 -24.28 -1.24 -0.93
CA PHE A 101 -24.59 -0.52 0.30
C PHE A 101 -23.70 0.71 0.47
N HIS A 102 -24.32 1.85 0.75
CA HIS A 102 -23.63 3.08 1.13
C HIS A 102 -23.38 3.11 2.66
N ASN A 103 -22.46 3.97 3.08
CA ASN A 103 -22.01 4.11 4.49
C ASN A 103 -21.40 2.83 5.07
N PHE A 104 -20.81 1.97 4.23
CA PHE A 104 -20.13 0.76 4.66
C PHE A 104 -18.69 1.07 5.07
N GLY A 105 -18.52 1.72 6.24
CA GLY A 105 -17.24 2.25 6.70
C GLY A 105 -16.15 1.17 6.86
N GLY A 106 -16.51 -0.06 7.25
CA GLY A 106 -15.55 -1.15 7.40
C GLY A 106 -14.82 -1.51 6.11
N LEU A 107 -15.50 -1.52 4.97
CA LEU A 107 -14.87 -1.80 3.68
C LEU A 107 -14.15 -0.59 3.08
N SER A 108 -14.45 0.63 3.54
CA SER A 108 -13.75 1.86 3.16
C SER A 108 -12.58 2.20 4.12
N ALA A 109 -12.42 1.48 5.24
CA ALA A 109 -11.34 1.73 6.20
C ALA A 109 -9.93 1.78 5.61
N PRO A 110 -9.56 1.00 4.56
CA PRO A 110 -8.26 1.10 3.93
C PRO A 110 -7.88 2.49 3.42
N ILE A 111 -8.85 3.35 3.09
CA ILE A 111 -8.63 4.74 2.68
C ILE A 111 -7.83 5.52 3.74
N ASN A 112 -8.21 5.38 5.03
CA ASN A 112 -7.50 6.04 6.11
C ASN A 112 -6.07 5.52 6.26
N LEU A 113 -5.87 4.21 6.07
CA LEU A 113 -4.54 3.59 6.15
C LEU A 113 -3.64 4.04 5.01
N TRP A 114 -4.13 4.12 3.77
CA TRP A 114 -3.36 4.63 2.64
C TRP A 114 -3.08 6.13 2.77
N SER A 115 -4.06 6.91 3.22
CA SER A 115 -3.85 8.32 3.52
C SER A 115 -2.75 8.51 4.57
N ALA A 116 -2.77 7.73 5.64
CA ALA A 116 -1.72 7.75 6.66
C ALA A 116 -0.38 7.29 6.08
N ALA A 117 -0.35 6.18 5.34
CA ALA A 117 0.87 5.57 4.81
C ALA A 117 1.68 6.47 3.87
N TYR A 118 1.02 7.39 3.18
CA TYR A 118 1.67 8.21 2.16
C TYR A 118 1.67 9.72 2.46
N PHE A 119 0.77 10.21 3.34
CA PHE A 119 0.56 11.65 3.47
C PHE A 119 0.48 12.17 4.90
N THR A 120 0.52 11.32 5.93
CA THR A 120 0.41 11.79 7.31
C THR A 120 1.74 11.66 8.05
N PRO A 121 2.44 12.77 8.35
CA PRO A 121 3.67 12.73 9.15
C PRO A 121 3.48 12.03 10.49
N GLY A 122 4.50 11.31 10.93
CA GLY A 122 4.47 10.53 12.16
C GLY A 122 3.84 9.16 12.03
N THR A 123 3.70 8.63 10.80
CA THR A 123 3.17 7.28 10.54
C THR A 123 4.19 6.39 9.85
N TYR A 124 4.03 5.09 10.03
CA TYR A 124 4.78 4.08 9.27
C TYR A 124 3.87 2.90 8.90
N GLN A 125 4.22 2.22 7.82
CA GLN A 125 3.51 1.02 7.34
C GLN A 125 4.51 0.02 6.72
N SER A 126 4.16 -1.27 6.80
CA SER A 126 4.96 -2.35 6.22
C SER A 126 4.05 -3.46 5.67
N GLY A 127 4.59 -4.49 5.07
CA GLY A 127 3.89 -5.69 4.67
C GLY A 127 3.39 -6.54 5.84
N PHE A 128 2.90 -7.75 5.53
CA PHE A 128 2.45 -8.73 6.53
C PHE A 128 3.61 -9.46 7.21
N ASP A 129 4.71 -9.67 6.48
CA ASP A 129 5.86 -10.42 6.96
C ASP A 129 6.83 -9.56 7.78
N THR A 130 6.53 -8.26 7.95
CA THR A 130 7.35 -7.34 8.74
C THR A 130 6.70 -7.04 10.08
N PHE A 131 7.38 -7.37 11.16
CA PHE A 131 6.95 -7.17 12.54
C PHE A 131 7.69 -5.98 13.15
N CYS A 132 6.94 -5.04 13.71
CA CYS A 132 7.48 -3.93 14.49
C CYS A 132 7.63 -4.34 15.96
N GLU A 133 8.83 -4.23 16.50
CA GLU A 133 9.12 -4.45 17.92
C GLU A 133 9.04 -3.14 18.72
N SER A 134 9.50 -2.05 18.10
CA SER A 134 9.39 -0.70 18.63
C SER A 134 9.46 0.32 17.53
N ALA A 135 8.75 1.43 17.66
CA ALA A 135 8.84 2.57 16.75
C ALA A 135 8.49 3.85 17.50
N ALA A 136 9.26 4.91 17.27
CA ALA A 136 9.02 6.21 17.85
C ALA A 136 9.48 7.33 16.91
N PHE A 137 8.69 8.38 16.84
CA PHE A 137 9.04 9.67 16.23
C PHE A 137 9.35 10.68 17.35
N ASN A 138 10.13 11.70 17.02
CA ASN A 138 10.18 12.89 17.87
C ASN A 138 8.93 13.77 17.66
N ASP A 139 8.72 14.77 18.51
CA ASP A 139 7.50 15.63 18.50
C ASP A 139 7.30 16.41 17.20
N THR A 140 8.34 16.62 16.41
CA THR A 140 8.32 17.36 15.15
C THR A 140 8.34 16.47 13.91
N TYR A 141 8.33 15.14 14.08
CA TYR A 141 8.44 14.14 13.00
C TYR A 141 9.68 14.32 12.09
N THR A 142 10.74 14.90 12.63
CA THR A 142 12.03 15.09 11.94
C THR A 142 13.06 14.01 12.27
N ALA A 143 12.75 13.15 13.24
CA ALA A 143 13.53 11.98 13.58
C ALA A 143 12.62 10.78 13.85
N PHE A 144 13.07 9.61 13.42
CA PHE A 144 12.42 8.32 13.66
C PHE A 144 13.44 7.29 14.08
N CYS A 145 13.06 6.43 15.02
CA CYS A 145 13.81 5.24 15.38
C CYS A 145 12.84 4.07 15.51
N GLY A 146 13.09 2.99 14.79
CA GLY A 146 12.27 1.79 14.87
C GLY A 146 13.11 0.51 14.80
N ARG A 147 12.57 -0.57 15.35
CA ARG A 147 13.17 -1.90 15.30
C ARG A 147 12.18 -2.87 14.68
N PHE A 148 12.63 -3.57 13.64
CA PHE A 148 11.78 -4.40 12.81
C PHE A 148 12.42 -5.76 12.54
N THR A 149 11.58 -6.76 12.33
CA THR A 149 11.97 -8.09 11.82
C THR A 149 11.20 -8.34 10.53
N ASN A 150 11.91 -8.56 9.42
CA ASN A 150 11.33 -9.06 8.18
C ASN A 150 11.50 -10.59 8.14
N ALA A 151 10.41 -11.34 8.37
CA ALA A 151 10.38 -12.80 8.31
C ALA A 151 10.12 -13.33 6.89
N GLY A 152 9.88 -12.43 5.92
CA GLY A 152 9.55 -12.75 4.54
C GLY A 152 10.71 -13.36 3.76
N ALA A 153 10.36 -13.96 2.63
CA ALA A 153 11.31 -14.55 1.69
C ALA A 153 11.92 -13.53 0.71
N TYR A 154 11.43 -12.30 0.73
CA TYR A 154 11.84 -11.20 -0.15
C TYR A 154 12.28 -9.98 0.67
N ASP A 155 13.05 -9.11 0.04
CA ASP A 155 13.30 -7.79 0.59
C ASP A 155 11.98 -7.03 0.63
N GLY A 156 11.53 -6.67 1.83
CA GLY A 156 10.28 -5.96 2.04
C GLY A 156 10.47 -4.45 2.03
N ALA A 157 9.37 -3.72 2.09
CA ALA A 157 9.36 -2.27 2.18
C ALA A 157 8.77 -1.79 3.51
N LEU A 158 9.45 -0.83 4.12
CA LEU A 158 8.94 -0.01 5.23
C LEU A 158 8.66 1.39 4.69
N LEU A 159 7.42 1.81 4.77
CA LEU A 159 6.99 3.17 4.47
C LEU A 159 7.05 4.00 5.75
N VAL A 160 7.69 5.17 5.72
CA VAL A 160 7.77 6.09 6.86
C VAL A 160 7.48 7.50 6.37
N VAL A 161 6.53 8.18 7.01
CA VAL A 161 6.20 9.57 6.66
C VAL A 161 6.76 10.49 7.74
N MET A 162 7.73 11.28 7.33
CA MET A 162 8.41 12.31 8.12
C MET A 162 7.76 13.67 7.88
N ALA A 163 8.21 14.71 8.58
CA ALA A 163 7.83 16.08 8.28
C ALA A 163 8.22 16.48 6.85
N GLU A 164 7.40 17.33 6.22
CA GLU A 164 7.69 17.89 4.89
C GLU A 164 8.87 18.89 4.93
N ASN A 165 9.39 19.23 3.75
CA ASN A 165 10.47 20.21 3.56
C ASN A 165 11.80 19.83 4.21
N GLY A 166 12.08 18.53 4.30
CA GLY A 166 13.32 18.01 4.87
C GLY A 166 14.09 17.06 3.93
N SER A 167 15.42 17.15 3.99
CA SER A 167 16.28 16.07 3.48
C SER A 167 16.60 15.11 4.62
N TYR A 168 16.49 13.82 4.38
CA TYR A 168 16.64 12.83 5.44
C TYR A 168 17.81 11.87 5.16
N SER A 169 18.55 11.54 6.19
CA SER A 169 19.47 10.41 6.20
C SER A 169 18.79 9.20 6.82
N VAL A 170 19.03 8.02 6.24
CA VAL A 170 18.47 6.76 6.73
C VAL A 170 19.59 5.77 6.98
N THR A 171 19.60 5.16 8.17
CA THR A 171 20.51 4.07 8.50
C THR A 171 19.78 2.79 8.90
N LEU A 172 20.37 1.67 8.53
CA LEU A 172 19.98 0.33 8.95
C LEU A 172 21.15 -0.27 9.74
N ASN A 173 20.95 -0.55 11.02
CA ASN A 173 21.97 -1.06 11.93
C ASN A 173 23.26 -0.20 11.93
N GLY A 174 23.12 1.11 11.84
CA GLY A 174 24.21 2.07 11.82
C GLY A 174 24.92 2.27 10.48
N ALA A 175 24.61 1.47 9.45
CA ALA A 175 25.10 1.67 8.09
C ALA A 175 24.05 2.43 7.24
N SER A 176 24.50 3.13 6.17
CA SER A 176 23.57 3.78 5.25
C SER A 176 22.60 2.76 4.65
N ALA A 177 21.30 3.06 4.69
CA ALA A 177 20.25 2.20 4.15
C ALA A 177 19.87 2.60 2.73
N VAL A 178 19.37 1.63 1.96
CA VAL A 178 18.73 1.89 0.65
C VAL A 178 17.31 2.39 0.91
N PHE A 179 17.00 3.55 0.37
CA PHE A 179 15.65 4.13 0.44
C PHE A 179 15.36 5.01 -0.78
N THR A 180 14.09 5.26 -1.03
CA THR A 180 13.58 6.19 -2.03
C THR A 180 12.66 7.20 -1.35
N ALA A 181 12.79 8.49 -1.66
CA ALA A 181 11.80 9.48 -1.30
C ALA A 181 10.76 9.56 -2.43
N ARG A 182 9.55 9.05 -2.19
CA ARG A 182 8.47 9.10 -3.18
C ARG A 182 7.87 10.50 -3.28
N PHE A 183 7.69 11.13 -2.12
CA PHE A 183 7.24 12.50 -1.96
C PHE A 183 8.09 13.18 -0.90
N ASP A 184 7.91 14.49 -0.75
CA ASP A 184 8.53 15.23 0.33
C ASP A 184 8.11 14.64 1.69
N GLY A 185 9.10 14.25 2.49
CA GLY A 185 8.92 13.58 3.77
C GLY A 185 8.50 12.10 3.71
N MET A 186 8.03 11.56 2.57
CA MET A 186 7.60 10.16 2.47
C MET A 186 8.74 9.26 1.96
N LEU A 187 9.19 8.34 2.81
CA LEU A 187 10.35 7.48 2.57
C LEU A 187 9.94 6.02 2.43
N GLU A 188 10.47 5.34 1.42
CA GLU A 188 10.36 3.90 1.19
C GLU A 188 11.72 3.26 1.45
N ILE A 189 11.80 2.47 2.52
CA ILE A 189 13.05 1.90 3.02
C ILE A 189 13.05 0.40 2.76
N THR A 190 14.12 -0.12 2.15
CA THR A 190 14.26 -1.56 1.92
C THR A 190 14.66 -2.26 3.21
N LEU A 191 13.85 -3.23 3.63
CA LEU A 191 14.15 -4.17 4.71
C LEU A 191 14.61 -5.51 4.13
N PRO A 192 15.88 -5.90 4.33
CA PRO A 192 16.40 -7.15 3.77
C PRO A 192 15.58 -8.37 4.23
N LYS A 193 15.41 -9.33 3.34
CA LYS A 193 14.75 -10.61 3.66
C LYS A 193 15.41 -11.32 4.83
N GLY A 194 14.61 -11.87 5.71
CA GLY A 194 15.07 -12.64 6.87
C GLY A 194 15.87 -11.84 7.90
N CYS A 195 15.88 -10.49 7.81
CA CYS A 195 16.55 -9.68 8.82
C CYS A 195 15.80 -9.74 10.14
N LYS A 196 16.56 -9.81 11.24
CA LYS A 196 16.02 -9.81 12.61
C LYS A 196 16.53 -8.59 13.37
N ASN A 197 15.66 -7.97 14.14
CA ASN A 197 16.01 -6.81 14.98
C ASN A 197 16.70 -5.68 14.20
N ALA A 198 16.25 -5.43 12.97
CA ALA A 198 16.79 -4.36 12.13
C ALA A 198 16.46 -2.99 12.74
N GLU A 199 17.47 -2.27 13.20
CA GLU A 199 17.30 -0.92 13.71
C GLU A 199 17.35 0.09 12.55
N ILE A 200 16.24 0.77 12.31
CA ILE A 200 16.12 1.88 11.35
C ILE A 200 16.19 3.19 12.12
N ARG A 201 17.08 4.09 11.68
CA ARG A 201 17.10 5.48 12.15
C ARG A 201 16.98 6.42 10.97
N ILE A 202 16.13 7.42 11.11
CA ILE A 202 15.93 8.50 10.14
C ILE A 202 16.17 9.81 10.88
N GLN A 203 16.91 10.72 10.25
CA GLN A 203 17.21 12.03 10.81
C GLN A 203 17.22 13.09 9.71
N LEU A 204 16.69 14.27 10.03
CA LEU A 204 16.84 15.45 9.20
C LEU A 204 18.34 15.81 9.06
N VAL A 205 18.76 16.15 7.84
CA VAL A 205 20.15 16.52 7.50
C VAL A 205 20.28 18.01 7.31
#